data_7f80baea220e5bdd9d09b4d9552f460b
#
_entry.id   7f80baea220e5bdd9d09b4d9552f460b
#
_cell.length_a   1.000
_cell.length_b   1.000
_cell.length_c   1.000
_cell.angle_alpha   90.00
_cell.angle_beta   90.00
_cell.angle_gamma   90.00
#
_symmetry.space_group_name_H-M   'P 1'
#
loop_
_entity.id
_entity.type
_entity.pdbx_description
1 polymer ?
#
loop_
_entity_poly.entity_id
_entity_poly.type
_entity_poly.pdbx_seq_one_letter_code
_entity_poly.pdbx_strand_id
1 'polypeptide(L)'
;TIEYFRIPKDVLCICVGKSTYARTGIICNVTPIENEFEGNIVIELSNTTPNPAKVYSNEGIAQFLFFKSDTQPETTYKSKNGKYQGQTTIQLAKIKK
;
A
#
# COMPACT_ATOMS: atom_id res chain seq x y z
N THR A 1 -3.10 7.61 -0.62
CA THR A 1 -3.16 7.84 -2.08
C THR A 1 -4.41 8.63 -2.45
N ILE A 2 -4.35 9.36 -3.57
CA ILE A 2 -5.54 9.96 -4.15
C ILE A 2 -6.39 8.92 -4.88
N GLU A 3 -5.77 7.83 -5.31
CA GLU A 3 -6.47 6.73 -5.94
C GLU A 3 -7.21 5.90 -4.90
N TYR A 4 -8.43 5.55 -5.21
CA TYR A 4 -9.23 4.60 -4.47
C TYR A 4 -9.17 3.27 -5.20
N PHE A 5 -8.76 2.23 -4.49
CA PHE A 5 -8.48 0.92 -5.09
C PHE A 5 -9.59 -0.08 -4.79
N ARG A 6 -9.86 -0.93 -5.76
CA ARG A 6 -10.64 -2.15 -5.60
C ARG A 6 -9.81 -3.29 -6.16
N ILE A 7 -9.22 -4.06 -5.29
CA ILE A 7 -8.37 -5.17 -5.70
C ILE A 7 -9.26 -6.37 -6.03
N PRO A 8 -9.18 -6.91 -7.25
CA PRO A 8 -9.95 -8.09 -7.60
C PRO A 8 -9.64 -9.29 -6.73
N LYS A 9 -10.56 -10.24 -6.67
CA LYS A 9 -10.44 -11.43 -5.84
C LYS A 9 -9.23 -12.30 -6.21
N ASP A 10 -8.87 -12.33 -7.48
CA ASP A 10 -7.76 -13.13 -8.01
C ASP A 10 -6.45 -12.37 -8.15
N VAL A 11 -6.37 -11.16 -7.57
CA VAL A 11 -5.19 -10.30 -7.69
C VAL A 11 -4.60 -10.00 -6.32
N LEU A 12 -3.29 -10.18 -6.20
CA LEU A 12 -2.49 -9.68 -5.09
C LEU A 12 -1.70 -8.48 -5.58
N CYS A 13 -1.69 -7.41 -4.80
CA CYS A 13 -0.89 -6.22 -5.10
C CYS A 13 0.19 -6.05 -4.03
N ILE A 14 1.37 -5.61 -4.45
CA ILE A 14 2.46 -5.30 -3.54
C ILE A 14 2.92 -3.87 -3.81
N CYS A 15 2.96 -3.05 -2.75
CA CYS A 15 3.48 -1.70 -2.81
C CYS A 15 5.00 -1.73 -2.64
N VAL A 16 5.71 -1.10 -3.56
CA VAL A 16 7.16 -0.97 -3.52
C VAL A 16 7.58 0.48 -3.77
N GLY A 17 8.83 0.78 -3.49
CA GLY A 17 9.36 2.13 -3.64
C GLY A 17 9.60 2.54 -5.08
N LYS A 18 9.99 3.79 -5.26
CA LYS A 18 10.37 4.39 -6.53
C LYS A 18 11.84 4.77 -6.48
N SER A 19 12.58 4.44 -7.53
CA SER A 19 14.04 4.61 -7.55
C SER A 19 14.50 6.04 -7.29
N THR A 20 13.76 7.04 -7.75
CA THR A 20 14.08 8.44 -7.52
C THR A 20 14.18 8.75 -6.02
N TYR A 21 13.20 8.29 -5.23
CA TYR A 21 13.21 8.50 -3.79
C TYR A 21 14.15 7.55 -3.07
N ALA A 22 14.27 6.32 -3.54
CA ALA A 22 15.20 5.34 -2.98
C ALA A 22 16.64 5.86 -2.98
N ARG A 23 17.03 6.56 -4.05
CA ARG A 23 18.37 7.16 -4.17
C ARG A 23 18.63 8.29 -3.17
N THR A 24 17.60 8.88 -2.63
CA THR A 24 17.70 9.92 -1.60
C THR A 24 17.55 9.36 -0.19
N GLY A 25 17.50 8.05 -0.04
CA GLY A 25 17.35 7.39 1.25
C GLY A 25 15.92 7.31 1.76
N ILE A 26 14.95 7.60 0.92
CA ILE A 26 13.53 7.45 1.29
C ILE A 26 13.07 6.06 0.91
N ILE A 27 12.67 5.30 1.91
CA ILE A 27 12.17 3.95 1.75
C ILE A 27 10.66 3.96 1.86
N CYS A 28 10.01 3.36 0.85
CA CYS A 28 8.62 2.98 0.97
C CYS A 28 8.59 1.59 1.61
N ASN A 29 7.96 1.48 2.78
CA ASN A 29 7.86 0.20 3.47
C ASN A 29 6.97 -0.73 2.66
N VAL A 30 7.52 -1.88 2.27
CA VAL A 30 6.80 -2.84 1.41
C VAL A 30 5.63 -3.41 2.17
N THR A 31 4.46 -3.36 1.55
CA THR A 31 3.23 -3.86 2.13
C THR A 31 2.40 -4.56 1.05
N PRO A 32 1.88 -5.76 1.32
CA PRO A 32 0.92 -6.37 0.42
C PRO A 32 -0.43 -5.67 0.54
N ILE A 33 -1.07 -5.48 -0.60
CA ILE A 33 -2.47 -5.06 -0.66
C ILE A 33 -3.25 -6.30 -1.06
N GLU A 34 -3.92 -6.89 -0.09
CA GLU A 34 -4.49 -8.22 -0.24
C GLU A 34 -5.69 -8.25 -1.18
N ASN A 35 -5.98 -9.44 -1.66
CA ASN A 35 -7.12 -9.70 -2.55
C ASN A 35 -8.42 -9.15 -1.94
N GLU A 36 -9.21 -8.46 -2.74
CA GLU A 36 -10.46 -7.80 -2.35
C GLU A 36 -10.32 -6.65 -1.34
N PHE A 37 -9.09 -6.15 -1.09
CA PHE A 37 -8.98 -4.88 -0.38
C PHE A 37 -9.67 -3.78 -1.18
N GLU A 38 -10.39 -2.91 -0.49
CA GLU A 38 -10.98 -1.72 -1.09
C GLU A 38 -10.69 -0.51 -0.22
N GLY A 39 -10.28 0.59 -0.83
CA GLY A 39 -9.99 1.83 -0.10
C GLY A 39 -8.85 2.62 -0.74
N ASN A 40 -8.55 3.76 -0.15
CA ASN A 40 -7.30 4.47 -0.43
C ASN A 40 -6.16 3.74 0.27
N ILE A 41 -4.97 3.77 -0.32
CA ILE A 41 -3.80 3.13 0.27
C ILE A 41 -3.01 4.16 1.05
N VAL A 42 -2.65 3.80 2.26
CA VAL A 42 -1.75 4.61 3.09
C VAL A 42 -0.33 4.14 2.79
N ILE A 43 0.48 5.07 2.27
CA ILE A 43 1.88 4.80 1.96
C ILE A 43 2.71 5.13 3.20
N GLU A 44 3.49 4.17 3.67
CA GLU A 44 4.36 4.32 4.82
C GLU A 44 5.79 4.59 4.34
N LEU A 45 6.30 5.78 4.66
CA LEU A 45 7.62 6.21 4.24
C LEU A 45 8.56 6.30 5.44
N SER A 46 9.82 5.92 5.22
CA SER A 46 10.89 6.08 6.20
C SER A 46 12.03 6.88 5.59
N ASN A 47 12.56 7.82 6.33
CA ASN A 47 13.76 8.57 5.96
C ASN A 47 14.95 7.94 6.67
N THR A 48 15.87 7.36 5.90
CA THR A 48 17.05 6.68 6.44
C THR A 48 18.25 7.61 6.58
N THR A 49 18.11 8.89 6.30
CA THR A 49 19.19 9.87 6.37
C THR A 49 18.96 10.85 7.51
N PRO A 50 20.03 11.55 8.01
CA PRO A 50 19.87 12.60 9.01
C PRO A 50 19.33 13.92 8.42
N ASN A 51 19.16 13.99 7.10
CA ASN A 51 18.73 15.21 6.42
C ASN A 51 17.23 15.14 6.08
N PRO A 52 16.53 16.28 6.09
CA PRO A 52 15.16 16.30 5.60
C PRO A 52 15.10 15.90 4.13
N ALA A 53 14.03 15.20 3.75
CA ALA A 53 13.76 14.86 2.37
C ALA A 53 12.42 15.46 1.96
N LYS A 54 12.36 15.98 0.73
CA LYS A 54 11.15 16.58 0.21
C LYS A 54 10.39 15.57 -0.63
N VAL A 55 9.12 15.40 -0.30
CA VAL A 55 8.18 14.57 -1.03
C VAL A 55 7.04 15.46 -1.50
N TYR A 56 6.69 15.35 -2.77
CA TYR A 56 5.68 16.22 -3.38
C TYR A 56 4.34 15.51 -3.43
N SER A 57 3.28 16.24 -3.07
CA SER A 57 1.92 15.77 -3.28
C SER A 57 1.57 15.73 -4.78
N ASN A 58 0.62 14.87 -5.13
CA ASN A 58 0.16 14.69 -6.52
C ASN A 58 1.23 14.23 -7.50
N GLU A 59 2.30 13.63 -7.00
CA GLU A 59 3.33 13.01 -7.82
C GLU A 59 3.47 11.53 -7.47
N GLY A 60 3.98 10.75 -8.42
CA GLY A 60 4.24 9.34 -8.19
C GLY A 60 5.33 9.15 -7.16
N ILE A 61 5.04 8.42 -6.10
CA ILE A 61 5.93 8.20 -4.95
C ILE A 61 6.28 6.73 -4.75
N ALA A 62 5.44 5.84 -5.22
CA ALA A 62 5.57 4.41 -5.06
C ALA A 62 5.10 3.69 -6.32
N GLN A 63 5.31 2.39 -6.36
CA GLN A 63 4.85 1.54 -7.44
C GLN A 63 4.04 0.40 -6.86
N PHE A 64 3.04 -0.06 -7.62
CA PHE A 64 2.25 -1.21 -7.27
C PHE A 64 2.47 -2.30 -8.29
N LEU A 65 2.86 -3.47 -7.80
CA LEU A 65 3.04 -4.66 -8.62
C LEU A 65 1.80 -5.55 -8.45
N PHE A 66 1.22 -5.97 -9.56
CA PHE A 66 0.01 -6.79 -9.54
C PHE A 66 0.33 -8.20 -9.98
N PHE A 67 -0.13 -9.18 -9.20
CA PHE A 67 0.05 -10.59 -9.49
C PHE A 67 -1.32 -11.25 -9.59
N LYS A 68 -1.60 -11.84 -10.74
CA LYS A 68 -2.86 -12.54 -10.95
C LYS A 68 -2.68 -14.03 -10.64
N SER A 69 -3.58 -14.57 -9.82
CA SER A 69 -3.58 -15.98 -9.47
C SER A 69 -4.44 -16.79 -10.45
N ASP A 70 -4.04 -18.02 -10.72
CA ASP A 70 -4.84 -18.96 -11.51
C ASP A 70 -6.05 -19.48 -10.72
N THR A 71 -5.94 -19.46 -9.39
CA THR A 71 -7.00 -19.87 -8.48
C THR A 71 -7.33 -18.74 -7.52
N GLN A 72 -8.60 -18.70 -7.07
CA GLN A 72 -9.00 -17.70 -6.11
C GLN A 72 -8.67 -18.15 -4.68
N PRO A 73 -8.21 -17.23 -3.81
CA PRO A 73 -7.94 -17.58 -2.42
C PRO A 73 -9.26 -17.92 -1.69
N GLU A 74 -9.18 -18.83 -0.73
CA GLU A 74 -10.33 -19.17 0.13
C GLU A 74 -10.70 -18.01 1.05
N THR A 75 -9.70 -17.29 1.53
CA THR A 75 -9.88 -16.14 2.42
C THR A 75 -9.29 -14.90 1.77
N THR A 76 -10.10 -13.84 1.68
CA THR A 76 -9.68 -12.55 1.14
C THR A 76 -9.69 -11.50 2.24
N TYR A 77 -9.13 -10.32 1.94
CA TYR A 77 -9.16 -9.19 2.86
C TYR A 77 -10.59 -8.81 3.24
N LYS A 78 -11.49 -8.81 2.26
CA LYS A 78 -12.91 -8.52 2.46
C LYS A 78 -13.58 -9.60 3.32
N SER A 79 -13.35 -10.87 3.03
CA SER A 79 -14.01 -11.98 3.73
C SER A 79 -13.57 -12.11 5.19
N LYS A 80 -12.35 -11.68 5.53
CA LYS A 80 -11.84 -11.72 6.91
C LYS A 80 -12.00 -10.40 7.67
N ASN A 81 -12.73 -9.42 7.13
CA ASN A 81 -12.89 -8.08 7.70
C ASN A 81 -11.56 -7.42 8.02
N GLY A 82 -10.72 -7.27 7.00
CA GLY A 82 -9.41 -6.64 7.15
C GLY A 82 -9.50 -5.27 7.83
N LYS A 83 -8.53 -4.95 8.67
CA LYS A 83 -8.52 -3.77 9.56
C LYS A 83 -8.73 -2.45 8.84
N TYR A 84 -8.25 -2.34 7.62
CA TYR A 84 -8.23 -1.07 6.88
C TYR A 84 -9.19 -1.06 5.70
N GLN A 85 -10.11 -2.03 5.65
CA GLN A 85 -11.10 -2.11 4.58
C GLN A 85 -11.94 -0.83 4.53
N GLY A 86 -12.06 -0.26 3.33
CA GLY A 86 -12.85 0.94 3.10
C GLY A 86 -12.22 2.24 3.58
N GLN A 87 -10.94 2.25 3.97
CA GLN A 87 -10.31 3.47 4.47
C GLN A 87 -10.27 4.56 3.38
N THR A 88 -10.56 5.79 3.79
CA THR A 88 -10.60 6.95 2.89
C THR A 88 -9.75 8.10 3.38
N THR A 89 -9.15 7.98 4.56
CA THR A 89 -8.29 8.99 5.17
C THR A 89 -7.00 8.34 5.66
N ILE A 90 -6.07 9.16 6.12
CA ILE A 90 -4.86 8.65 6.77
C ILE A 90 -5.28 7.88 8.00
N GLN A 91 -4.88 6.63 8.08
CA GLN A 91 -5.21 5.74 9.17
C GLN A 91 -3.93 5.31 9.88
N LEU A 92 -3.88 5.52 11.20
CA LEU A 92 -2.80 5.03 12.03
C LEU A 92 -2.95 3.52 12.25
N ALA A 93 -1.87 2.89 12.70
CA ALA A 93 -1.86 1.45 12.92
C ALA A 93 -2.96 1.04 13.91
N LYS A 94 -3.74 0.03 13.54
CA LYS A 94 -4.74 -0.59 14.40
C LYS A 94 -4.14 -1.86 15.00
N ILE A 95 -3.96 -1.85 16.31
CA ILE A 95 -3.37 -2.99 17.04
C ILE A 95 -4.48 -3.72 17.77
N LYS A 96 -4.63 -5.00 17.49
CA LYS A 96 -5.53 -5.87 18.25
C LYS A 96 -4.81 -6.35 19.52
N LYS A 97 -5.46 -6.18 20.63
CA LYS A 97 -4.99 -6.73 21.92
C LYS A 97 -5.66 -8.06 22.22
#